data_ac8290020cd448ad029863a9bfa4f4e3
#
_entry.id   ac8290020cd448ad029863a9bfa4f4e3
#
_cell.length_a   1.000
_cell.length_b   1.000
_cell.length_c   1.000
_cell.angle_alpha   90.00
_cell.angle_beta   90.00
_cell.angle_gamma   90.00
#
_symmetry.space_group_name_H-M   'P 1'
#
loop_
_entity.id
_entity.type
_entity.pdbx_description
1 polymer ?
#
loop_
_entity_poly.entity_id
_entity_poly.type
_entity_poly.pdbx_seq_one_letter_code
_entity_poly.pdbx_strand_id
1 'polypeptide(L)'
;MGLKAADASFHLEADIHANQKGTELGYGKGDFVPDLTVNYTIIDKSTGKEVEGGTATSGTFMQMNASDGPHYGANVKLDKAGAYKLVLKIESPEKKGWMLHVDPETGVKGRFWTEPIEVTFPDWNYTPQEW
;
A
#
# COMPACT_ATOMS: atom_id res chain seq x y z
N MET A 1 -3.19 17.17 3.55
CA MET A 1 -3.22 16.50 2.26
C MET A 1 -4.10 15.29 2.30
N GLY A 2 -4.85 15.10 1.27
CA GLY A 2 -5.86 14.05 1.23
C GLY A 2 -7.01 14.36 2.17
N LEU A 3 -7.77 13.33 2.48
CA LEU A 3 -8.95 13.42 3.31
C LEU A 3 -8.58 13.60 4.79
N LYS A 4 -9.23 14.54 5.46
CA LYS A 4 -9.01 14.76 6.89
C LYS A 4 -9.57 13.60 7.70
N ALA A 5 -8.89 13.26 8.80
CA ALA A 5 -9.31 12.19 9.69
C ALA A 5 -10.75 12.37 10.18
N ALA A 6 -11.15 13.61 10.47
CA ALA A 6 -12.52 13.90 10.93
C ALA A 6 -13.60 13.58 9.88
N ASP A 7 -13.24 13.58 8.61
CA ASP A 7 -14.16 13.33 7.50
C ASP A 7 -14.05 11.89 6.97
N ALA A 8 -13.11 11.10 7.47
CA ALA A 8 -12.86 9.76 7.02
C ALA A 8 -13.72 8.73 7.76
N SER A 9 -14.03 7.64 7.07
CA SER A 9 -14.63 6.46 7.70
C SER A 9 -13.59 5.66 8.48
N PHE A 10 -12.35 5.61 7.96
CA PHE A 10 -11.24 4.86 8.57
C PHE A 10 -9.92 5.29 7.94
N HIS A 11 -8.85 4.86 8.59
CA HIS A 11 -7.49 4.97 8.05
C HIS A 11 -7.09 3.60 7.51
N LEU A 12 -6.74 3.53 6.22
CA LEU A 12 -6.32 2.30 5.57
C LEU A 12 -4.80 2.25 5.56
N GLU A 13 -4.23 1.18 6.12
CA GLU A 13 -2.78 1.00 6.23
C GLU A 13 -2.29 -0.23 5.48
N ALA A 14 -1.09 -0.12 4.93
CA ALA A 14 -0.33 -1.25 4.44
C ALA A 14 1.03 -1.27 5.12
N ASP A 15 1.34 -2.39 5.79
CA ASP A 15 2.64 -2.64 6.38
C ASP A 15 3.42 -3.54 5.42
N ILE A 16 4.47 -3.00 4.81
CA ILE A 16 5.23 -3.71 3.80
C ILE A 16 6.64 -3.93 4.31
N HIS A 17 7.00 -5.20 4.47
CA HIS A 17 8.27 -5.62 5.03
C HIS A 17 8.99 -6.58 4.08
N ALA A 18 10.31 -6.58 4.14
CA ALA A 18 11.12 -7.44 3.31
C ALA A 18 10.99 -8.91 3.75
N ASN A 19 10.76 -9.77 2.76
CA ASN A 19 10.81 -11.21 2.95
C ASN A 19 12.21 -11.74 2.61
N GLN A 20 12.36 -13.06 2.50
CA GLN A 20 13.64 -13.67 2.16
C GLN A 20 14.19 -13.16 0.82
N LYS A 21 13.33 -12.96 -0.19
CA LYS A 21 13.76 -12.41 -1.47
C LYS A 21 14.24 -10.97 -1.36
N GLY A 22 13.67 -10.19 -0.46
CA GLY A 22 14.09 -8.82 -0.22
C GLY A 22 15.54 -8.71 0.25
N THR A 23 16.08 -9.75 0.85
CA THR A 23 17.49 -9.75 1.27
C THR A 23 18.46 -9.68 0.07
N GLU A 24 18.04 -10.14 -1.09
CA GLU A 24 18.82 -10.04 -2.33
C GLU A 24 18.91 -8.59 -2.84
N LEU A 25 18.07 -7.71 -2.30
CA LEU A 25 18.05 -6.29 -2.62
C LEU A 25 18.71 -5.44 -1.52
N GLY A 26 19.30 -6.08 -0.53
CA GLY A 26 20.00 -5.39 0.55
C GLY A 26 19.18 -5.10 1.79
N TYR A 27 17.89 -5.48 1.82
CA TYR A 27 17.06 -5.31 3.00
C TYR A 27 17.34 -6.41 4.02
N GLY A 28 17.17 -6.09 5.30
CA GLY A 28 17.12 -7.13 6.32
C GLY A 28 15.74 -7.79 6.27
N LYS A 29 15.68 -9.11 6.48
CA LYS A 29 14.43 -9.82 6.54
C LYS A 29 13.56 -9.28 7.67
N GLY A 30 12.34 -8.87 7.35
CA GLY A 30 11.41 -8.27 8.30
C GLY A 30 11.51 -6.75 8.39
N ASP A 31 12.48 -6.13 7.71
CA ASP A 31 12.61 -4.68 7.73
C ASP A 31 11.51 -4.01 6.90
N PHE A 32 11.05 -2.88 7.40
CA PHE A 32 10.15 -2.02 6.61
C PHE A 32 10.85 -1.58 5.31
N VAL A 33 10.13 -1.60 4.20
CA VAL A 33 10.66 -1.17 2.91
C VAL A 33 10.22 0.26 2.62
N PRO A 34 11.12 1.25 2.73
CA PRO A 34 10.77 2.65 2.50
C PRO A 34 10.68 3.01 1.01
N ASP A 35 10.02 4.12 0.75
CA ASP A 35 9.97 4.79 -0.55
C ASP A 35 9.39 3.95 -1.69
N LEU A 36 8.50 3.03 -1.37
CA LEU A 36 7.66 2.37 -2.36
C LEU A 36 6.57 3.34 -2.85
N THR A 37 6.09 3.11 -4.05
CA THR A 37 4.88 3.75 -4.53
C THR A 37 3.76 2.71 -4.44
N VAL A 38 2.83 2.93 -3.54
CA VAL A 38 1.74 1.98 -3.26
C VAL A 38 0.43 2.61 -3.71
N ASN A 39 -0.04 2.20 -4.87
CA ASN A 39 -1.31 2.63 -5.40
C ASN A 39 -2.41 1.67 -4.95
N TYR A 40 -3.54 2.20 -4.54
CA TYR A 40 -4.65 1.40 -4.08
C TYR A 40 -5.94 1.72 -4.81
N THR A 41 -6.79 0.72 -4.94
CA THR A 41 -8.13 0.87 -5.50
C THR A 41 -9.09 -0.01 -4.71
N ILE A 42 -10.20 0.57 -4.28
CA ILE A 42 -11.27 -0.16 -3.62
C ILE A 42 -12.33 -0.49 -4.66
N ILE A 43 -12.63 -1.77 -4.79
CA ILE A 43 -13.61 -2.29 -5.76
C ILE A 43 -14.87 -2.69 -5.01
N ASP A 44 -16.02 -2.27 -5.52
CA ASP A 44 -17.31 -2.70 -5.02
C ASP A 44 -17.62 -4.09 -5.59
N LYS A 45 -17.73 -5.09 -4.73
CA LYS A 45 -17.98 -6.47 -5.18
C LYS A 45 -19.33 -6.65 -5.83
N SER A 46 -20.32 -5.80 -5.52
CA SER A 46 -21.65 -5.89 -6.13
C SER A 46 -21.66 -5.47 -7.59
N THR A 47 -20.74 -4.60 -8.00
CA THR A 47 -20.64 -4.11 -9.38
C THR A 47 -19.42 -4.63 -10.13
N GLY A 48 -18.41 -5.10 -9.41
CA GLY A 48 -17.12 -5.48 -9.97
C GLY A 48 -16.28 -4.30 -10.44
N LYS A 49 -16.70 -3.07 -10.13
CA LYS A 49 -16.05 -1.83 -10.55
C LYS A 49 -15.55 -1.05 -9.34
N GLU A 50 -14.67 -0.07 -9.61
CA GLU A 50 -14.23 0.87 -8.60
C GLU A 50 -15.45 1.52 -7.92
N VAL A 51 -15.33 1.73 -6.60
CA VAL A 51 -16.40 2.30 -5.79
C VAL A 51 -16.83 3.65 -6.34
N GLU A 52 -18.13 3.79 -6.58
CA GLU A 52 -18.78 5.07 -6.83
C GLU A 52 -19.34 5.57 -5.50
N GLY A 53 -19.15 6.80 -5.19
CA GLY A 53 -19.53 7.34 -3.88
C GLY A 53 -18.47 7.02 -2.82
N GLY A 54 -18.20 7.98 -2.01
CA GLY A 54 -17.09 7.95 -1.07
C GLY A 54 -16.02 8.93 -1.47
N THR A 55 -14.95 8.95 -0.72
CA THR A 55 -13.85 9.88 -0.94
C THR A 55 -12.53 9.15 -0.72
N ALA A 56 -11.56 9.41 -1.60
CA ALA A 56 -10.24 8.79 -1.55
C ALA A 56 -10.31 7.25 -1.61
N THR A 57 -11.21 6.72 -2.44
CA THR A 57 -11.39 5.27 -2.62
C THR A 57 -10.35 4.67 -3.57
N SER A 58 -9.55 5.49 -4.18
CA SER A 58 -8.35 5.10 -4.93
C SER A 58 -7.32 6.20 -4.81
N GLY A 59 -6.06 5.88 -5.02
CA GLY A 59 -4.98 6.85 -4.98
C GLY A 59 -3.65 6.20 -4.66
N THR A 60 -2.74 7.02 -4.16
CA THR A 60 -1.41 6.58 -3.72
C THR A 60 -1.29 6.79 -2.22
N PHE A 61 -0.87 5.77 -1.50
CA PHE A 61 -0.65 5.88 -0.06
C PHE A 61 0.49 6.83 0.26
N MET A 62 0.37 7.50 1.39
CA MET A 62 1.46 8.29 1.96
C MET A 62 2.27 7.43 2.92
N GLN A 63 3.58 7.57 2.84
CA GLN A 63 4.48 6.95 3.79
C GLN A 63 4.49 7.79 5.07
N MET A 64 4.30 7.16 6.23
CA MET A 64 4.20 7.87 7.50
C MET A 64 4.63 7.00 8.67
N ASN A 65 4.93 7.65 9.79
CA ASN A 65 5.22 6.97 11.04
C ASN A 65 4.04 7.04 12.00
N ALA A 66 3.80 5.96 12.68
CA ALA A 66 2.85 5.89 13.79
C ALA A 66 3.56 5.36 15.04
N SER A 67 2.84 5.23 16.14
CA SER A 67 3.43 4.73 17.39
C SER A 67 3.97 3.31 17.28
N ASP A 68 3.45 2.54 16.33
CA ASP A 68 3.87 1.16 16.05
C ASP A 68 4.88 1.07 14.89
N GLY A 69 5.37 2.19 14.40
CA GLY A 69 6.40 2.25 13.36
C GLY A 69 5.92 2.82 12.03
N PRO A 70 6.75 2.73 11.00
CA PRO A 70 6.42 3.26 9.69
C PRO A 70 5.43 2.37 8.93
N HIS A 71 4.57 3.01 8.14
CA HIS A 71 3.61 2.33 7.28
C HIS A 71 3.23 3.20 6.09
N TYR A 72 2.47 2.62 5.17
CA TYR A 72 1.82 3.33 4.07
C TYR A 72 0.34 3.42 4.37
N GLY A 73 -0.27 4.60 4.19
CA GLY A 73 -1.66 4.74 4.56
C GLY A 73 -2.37 5.90 3.90
N ALA A 74 -3.68 5.86 4.00
CA ALA A 74 -4.56 6.94 3.55
C ALA A 74 -5.86 6.93 4.35
N ASN A 75 -6.43 8.10 4.54
CA ASN A 75 -7.78 8.21 5.08
C ASN A 75 -8.79 7.99 3.96
N VAL A 76 -9.78 7.17 4.21
CA VAL A 76 -10.78 6.74 3.23
C VAL A 76 -12.17 6.97 3.79
N LYS A 77 -13.08 7.38 2.93
CA LYS A 77 -14.50 7.45 3.25
C LYS A 77 -15.29 6.54 2.31
N LEU A 78 -16.04 5.62 2.88
CA LEU A 78 -17.01 4.81 2.16
C LEU A 78 -18.41 5.22 2.58
N ASP A 79 -19.29 5.47 1.61
CA ASP A 79 -20.64 5.95 1.87
C ASP A 79 -21.58 4.83 2.30
N LYS A 80 -21.27 3.58 1.98
CA LYS A 80 -22.15 2.43 2.23
C LYS A 80 -21.42 1.28 2.86
N ALA A 81 -22.10 0.60 3.77
CA ALA A 81 -21.68 -0.74 4.18
C ALA A 81 -21.79 -1.71 3.00
N GLY A 82 -20.95 -2.70 2.95
CA GLY A 82 -20.99 -3.69 1.89
C GLY A 82 -19.75 -4.54 1.80
N ALA A 83 -19.68 -5.34 0.75
CA ALA A 83 -18.56 -6.18 0.45
C ALA A 83 -17.69 -5.52 -0.61
N TYR A 84 -16.40 -5.43 -0.32
CA TYR A 84 -15.41 -4.77 -1.17
C TYR A 84 -14.22 -5.67 -1.37
N LYS A 85 -13.39 -5.33 -2.35
CA LYS A 85 -12.04 -5.85 -2.43
C LYS A 85 -11.05 -4.70 -2.56
N LEU A 86 -9.86 -4.90 -2.04
CA LEU A 86 -8.77 -3.94 -2.10
C LEU A 86 -7.70 -4.47 -3.04
N VAL A 87 -7.30 -3.65 -3.99
CA VAL A 87 -6.20 -3.95 -4.90
C VAL A 87 -5.07 -2.97 -4.64
N LEU A 88 -3.89 -3.50 -4.36
CA LEU A 88 -2.66 -2.71 -4.23
C LEU A 88 -1.76 -2.99 -5.43
N LYS A 89 -1.17 -1.93 -5.97
CA LYS A 89 -0.11 -2.02 -6.98
C LYS A 89 1.12 -1.33 -6.43
N ILE A 90 2.19 -2.08 -6.27
CA ILE A 90 3.38 -1.65 -5.56
C ILE A 90 4.54 -1.53 -6.54
N GLU A 91 5.02 -0.32 -6.73
CA GLU A 91 6.19 -0.06 -7.57
C GLU A 91 7.44 0.03 -6.70
N SER A 92 8.57 -0.35 -7.27
CA SER A 92 9.84 -0.37 -6.55
C SER A 92 10.31 1.04 -6.15
N PRO A 93 11.25 1.13 -5.19
CA PRO A 93 11.83 2.42 -4.81
C PRO A 93 12.59 3.11 -5.94
N GLU A 94 12.91 2.40 -7.01
CA GLU A 94 13.55 2.96 -8.19
C GLU A 94 12.77 4.15 -8.75
N LYS A 95 11.45 4.09 -8.69
CA LYS A 95 10.58 5.18 -9.11
C LYS A 95 10.87 6.49 -8.37
N LYS A 96 11.35 6.39 -7.13
CA LYS A 96 11.72 7.54 -6.30
C LYS A 96 13.21 7.84 -6.30
N GLY A 97 13.92 7.26 -7.25
CA GLY A 97 15.33 7.57 -7.47
C GLY A 97 16.32 6.66 -6.74
N TRP A 98 15.83 5.61 -6.07
CA TRP A 98 16.72 4.65 -5.42
C TRP A 98 17.50 3.84 -6.45
N MET A 99 18.74 3.58 -6.14
CA MET A 99 19.61 2.75 -6.95
C MET A 99 20.13 1.57 -6.13
N LEU A 100 20.39 0.47 -6.79
CA LEU A 100 21.05 -0.67 -6.16
C LEU A 100 22.53 -0.62 -6.44
N HIS A 101 23.33 -0.86 -5.41
CA HIS A 101 24.76 -1.03 -5.56
C HIS A 101 25.02 -2.48 -5.98
N VAL A 102 25.57 -2.68 -7.15
CA VAL A 102 25.58 -3.99 -7.82
C VAL A 102 26.96 -4.54 -8.18
N ASP A 103 28.04 -3.96 -7.65
CA ASP A 103 29.37 -4.49 -7.95
C ASP A 103 29.51 -5.92 -7.35
N PRO A 104 30.43 -6.75 -7.94
CA PRO A 104 30.53 -8.15 -7.54
C PRO A 104 31.01 -8.40 -6.11
N GLU A 105 31.68 -7.45 -5.48
CA GLU A 105 32.27 -7.65 -4.16
C GLU A 105 31.38 -7.20 -3.01
N THR A 106 30.75 -6.03 -3.15
CA THR A 106 29.98 -5.41 -2.08
C THR A 106 28.52 -5.15 -2.44
N GLY A 107 28.15 -5.38 -3.69
CA GLY A 107 26.81 -5.10 -4.17
C GLY A 107 25.78 -6.18 -3.84
N VAL A 108 24.53 -5.89 -4.16
CA VAL A 108 23.43 -6.83 -4.02
C VAL A 108 23.27 -7.69 -5.27
N LYS A 109 22.67 -8.87 -5.11
CA LYS A 109 22.50 -9.83 -6.20
C LYS A 109 21.24 -9.60 -7.00
N GLY A 110 20.19 -9.08 -6.36
CA GLY A 110 18.89 -8.88 -6.99
C GLY A 110 18.82 -7.60 -7.80
N ARG A 111 17.69 -7.42 -8.43
CA ARG A 111 17.34 -6.18 -9.14
C ARG A 111 15.92 -5.80 -8.73
N PHE A 112 15.64 -4.50 -8.70
CA PHE A 112 14.30 -4.02 -8.48
C PHE A 112 13.36 -4.54 -9.58
N TRP A 113 12.13 -4.84 -9.18
CA TRP A 113 11.09 -5.24 -10.14
C TRP A 113 10.69 -4.05 -11.00
N THR A 114 10.31 -4.32 -12.24
CA THR A 114 9.94 -3.30 -13.23
C THR A 114 8.43 -3.19 -13.42
N GLU A 115 7.70 -4.29 -13.21
CA GLU A 115 6.25 -4.30 -13.25
C GLU A 115 5.70 -4.17 -11.83
N PRO A 116 4.65 -3.38 -11.59
CA PRO A 116 4.09 -3.28 -10.23
C PRO A 116 3.70 -4.65 -9.68
N ILE A 117 4.00 -4.87 -8.41
CA ILE A 117 3.52 -6.05 -7.69
C ILE A 117 2.05 -5.80 -7.35
N GLU A 118 1.17 -6.68 -7.82
CA GLU A 118 -0.25 -6.58 -7.52
C GLU A 118 -0.64 -7.51 -6.40
N VAL A 119 -1.30 -6.95 -5.38
CA VAL A 119 -1.82 -7.70 -4.25
C VAL A 119 -3.30 -7.41 -4.14
N THR A 120 -4.12 -8.45 -4.08
CA THR A 120 -5.57 -8.32 -3.97
C THR A 120 -6.05 -8.94 -2.67
N PHE A 121 -6.84 -8.18 -1.93
CA PHE A 121 -7.57 -8.65 -0.75
C PHE A 121 -9.03 -8.79 -1.17
N PRO A 122 -9.49 -9.99 -1.54
CA PRO A 122 -10.77 -10.16 -2.25
C PRO A 122 -12.01 -10.11 -1.37
N ASP A 123 -11.85 -10.30 -0.07
CA ASP A 123 -12.98 -10.45 0.85
C ASP A 123 -12.85 -9.45 2.00
N TRP A 124 -13.35 -8.26 1.78
CA TRP A 124 -13.37 -7.23 2.79
C TRP A 124 -14.79 -6.71 2.98
N ASN A 125 -15.35 -6.94 4.16
CA ASN A 125 -16.65 -6.43 4.54
C ASN A 125 -16.50 -5.18 5.39
N TYR A 126 -17.11 -4.09 4.95
CA TYR A 126 -17.10 -2.84 5.68
C TYR A 126 -18.48 -2.58 6.32
N THR A 127 -18.44 -2.26 7.58
CA THR A 127 -19.63 -1.81 8.33
C THR A 127 -19.26 -0.52 9.04
N PRO A 128 -20.04 0.56 8.91
CA PRO A 128 -19.76 1.78 9.63
C PRO A 128 -19.74 1.55 11.14
N GLN A 129 -18.78 2.18 11.81
CA GLN A 129 -18.76 2.15 13.26
C GLN A 129 -19.83 3.04 13.82
N GLU A 130 -20.51 2.55 14.85
CA GLU A 130 -21.43 3.35 15.65
C GLU A 130 -20.72 3.77 16.93
N TRP A 131 -20.77 5.04 17.21
CA TRP A 131 -20.12 5.63 18.39
C TRP A 131 -21.14 5.96 19.47
#